data_925937b41056af95dcf51f3c2cc12e9e
#
_entry.id   925937b41056af95dcf51f3c2cc12e9e
#
_cell.length_a   1.000
_cell.length_b   1.000
_cell.length_c   1.000
_cell.angle_alpha   90.00
_cell.angle_beta   90.00
_cell.angle_gamma   90.00
#
_symmetry.space_group_name_H-M   'P 1'
#
loop_
_entity.id
_entity.type
_entity.pdbx_description
1 polymer ?
#
loop_
_entity_poly.entity_id
_entity_poly.type
_entity_poly.pdbx_seq_one_letter_code
_entity_poly.pdbx_strand_id
1 'polypeptide(L)'
;SIVWNSSRQAWVVASELARGRGFVLAKNTLMVLTVASAVGNAFAQNVSSGVVSNGVVSSGETQVVYSNGQTSNATVNSGGIQNVNNGGKTTSTTVNSSGAQNVGSSGTAISTIVNSGGIQRVSSGGVTSATNLSGGAQNIYNLGHASNTVIFSGGNQTISSGGISDHTNISSGGQQRVSSGGTASNTTINGSGVQNILSGGSAVSTHISAGGTQNVSSGGNASDTVVNTSGFQRVSAGGTATGTRLSGGNQNVSSGGKAIDAEVYSGGKQT
;
A
#
# COMPACT_ATOMS: atom_id res chain seq x y z
N SER A 1 -33.56 28.40 -11.90
CA SER A 1 -34.06 28.87 -10.58
C SER A 1 -33.77 27.86 -9.49
N ILE A 2 -33.51 28.34 -8.27
CA ILE A 2 -33.32 27.50 -7.08
C ILE A 2 -34.66 27.43 -6.37
N VAL A 3 -35.16 26.22 -6.08
CA VAL A 3 -36.43 25.97 -5.41
C VAL A 3 -36.22 25.16 -4.14
N TRP A 4 -36.97 25.47 -3.09
CA TRP A 4 -36.99 24.69 -1.86
C TRP A 4 -37.82 23.41 -2.05
N ASN A 5 -37.20 22.28 -1.79
CA ASN A 5 -37.88 20.98 -1.81
C ASN A 5 -38.20 20.55 -0.36
N SER A 6 -39.46 20.65 0.01
CA SER A 6 -39.95 20.37 1.37
C SER A 6 -39.81 18.87 1.75
N SER A 7 -39.84 17.95 0.79
CA SER A 7 -39.68 16.52 1.05
C SER A 7 -38.23 16.13 1.31
N ARG A 8 -37.27 16.93 0.86
CA ARG A 8 -35.84 16.72 1.06
C ARG A 8 -35.19 17.69 2.02
N GLN A 9 -35.97 18.69 2.49
CA GLN A 9 -35.50 19.80 3.36
C GLN A 9 -34.22 20.48 2.83
N ALA A 10 -34.13 20.66 1.51
CA ALA A 10 -32.94 21.19 0.82
C ALA A 10 -33.34 22.13 -0.32
N TRP A 11 -32.47 23.10 -0.63
CA TRP A 11 -32.54 23.91 -1.83
C TRP A 11 -32.03 23.10 -3.04
N VAL A 12 -32.84 22.98 -4.07
CA VAL A 12 -32.51 22.29 -5.31
C VAL A 12 -32.54 23.23 -6.50
N VAL A 13 -31.62 23.02 -7.44
CA VAL A 13 -31.64 23.76 -8.70
C VAL A 13 -32.69 23.12 -9.62
N ALA A 14 -33.75 23.82 -9.90
CA ALA A 14 -34.71 23.43 -10.92
C ALA A 14 -34.20 23.91 -12.29
N SER A 15 -33.86 23.01 -13.19
CA SER A 15 -33.52 23.37 -14.56
C SER A 15 -34.78 23.83 -15.30
N GLU A 16 -34.71 24.90 -16.07
CA GLU A 16 -35.82 25.41 -16.89
C GLU A 16 -36.26 24.48 -18.03
N LEU A 17 -35.59 23.37 -18.20
CA LEU A 17 -35.86 22.37 -19.25
C LEU A 17 -36.92 21.33 -18.85
N ALA A 18 -37.55 21.44 -17.69
CA ALA A 18 -38.60 20.51 -17.25
C ALA A 18 -40.01 20.84 -17.80
N ARG A 19 -40.13 21.63 -18.85
CA ARG A 19 -41.39 21.85 -19.56
C ARG A 19 -41.39 21.20 -20.94
N GLY A 20 -41.83 19.96 -21.00
CA GLY A 20 -42.23 19.37 -22.25
C GLY A 20 -41.68 17.97 -22.55
N ARG A 21 -42.58 17.00 -22.42
CA ARG A 21 -42.53 15.64 -23.02
C ARG A 21 -41.46 14.68 -22.56
N GLY A 22 -41.93 13.62 -21.97
CA GLY A 22 -41.36 12.28 -21.79
C GLY A 22 -39.87 12.09 -22.05
N PHE A 23 -39.03 12.17 -21.00
CA PHE A 23 -37.66 11.75 -21.12
C PHE A 23 -37.55 10.23 -20.95
N VAL A 24 -37.17 9.56 -22.04
CA VAL A 24 -36.60 8.22 -21.97
C VAL A 24 -35.18 8.36 -21.41
N LEU A 25 -34.97 7.91 -20.18
CA LEU A 25 -33.63 7.85 -19.57
C LEU A 25 -32.77 6.86 -20.39
N ALA A 26 -31.83 7.38 -21.14
CA ALA A 26 -30.80 6.58 -21.75
C ALA A 26 -29.99 5.85 -20.67
N LYS A 27 -29.76 4.55 -20.86
CA LYS A 27 -29.16 3.61 -19.90
C LYS A 27 -27.69 3.86 -19.56
N ASN A 28 -27.10 5.01 -19.86
CA ASN A 28 -25.69 5.33 -19.61
C ASN A 28 -25.51 6.80 -19.20
N THR A 29 -26.26 7.27 -18.20
CA THR A 29 -25.99 8.59 -17.64
C THR A 29 -24.89 8.46 -16.58
N LEU A 30 -23.69 8.92 -16.91
CA LEU A 30 -22.59 9.11 -15.98
C LEU A 30 -23.03 10.18 -14.95
N MET A 31 -23.46 9.76 -13.78
CA MET A 31 -23.85 10.66 -12.71
C MET A 31 -22.58 11.13 -11.98
N VAL A 32 -22.00 12.23 -12.40
CA VAL A 32 -20.95 12.91 -11.63
C VAL A 32 -21.62 13.60 -10.43
N LEU A 33 -21.56 12.97 -9.26
CA LEU A 33 -22.01 13.58 -8.01
C LEU A 33 -20.86 14.42 -7.45
N THR A 34 -20.86 15.73 -7.72
CA THR A 34 -20.00 16.66 -6.98
C THR A 34 -20.68 16.97 -5.64
N VAL A 35 -20.19 16.36 -4.56
CA VAL A 35 -20.63 16.71 -3.20
C VAL A 35 -19.83 17.91 -2.73
N ALA A 36 -20.48 19.06 -2.60
CA ALA A 36 -19.92 20.21 -1.90
C ALA A 36 -19.91 19.90 -0.38
N SER A 37 -18.73 19.96 0.24
CA SER A 37 -18.53 19.73 1.66
C SER A 37 -19.19 20.83 2.49
N ALA A 38 -20.23 20.49 3.24
CA ALA A 38 -20.76 21.33 4.32
C ALA A 38 -20.21 20.85 5.68
N VAL A 39 -19.89 21.82 6.51
CA VAL A 39 -19.20 21.69 7.79
C VAL A 39 -19.98 20.84 8.80
N GLY A 40 -19.32 19.85 9.42
CA GLY A 40 -19.59 19.49 10.81
C GLY A 40 -20.37 18.21 11.14
N ASN A 41 -20.65 17.28 10.20
CA ASN A 41 -21.19 15.95 10.54
C ASN A 41 -20.39 14.85 9.84
N ALA A 42 -20.10 13.76 10.55
CA ALA A 42 -19.46 12.57 9.98
C ALA A 42 -20.39 11.96 8.92
N PHE A 43 -20.16 12.26 7.65
CA PHE A 43 -20.92 11.68 6.55
C PHE A 43 -20.21 10.43 6.02
N ALA A 44 -20.95 9.31 5.94
CA ALA A 44 -20.50 8.16 5.18
C ALA A 44 -20.84 8.38 3.70
N GLN A 45 -19.82 8.49 2.85
CA GLN A 45 -19.99 8.53 1.40
C GLN A 45 -19.93 7.11 0.84
N ASN A 46 -21.05 6.55 0.44
CA ASN A 46 -21.13 5.22 -0.16
C ASN A 46 -21.04 5.30 -1.69
N VAL A 47 -20.03 4.67 -2.26
CA VAL A 47 -19.81 4.55 -3.70
C VAL A 47 -20.05 3.10 -4.10
N SER A 48 -21.27 2.78 -4.52
CA SER A 48 -21.70 1.42 -4.89
C SER A 48 -21.84 1.21 -6.41
N SER A 49 -21.82 2.30 -7.18
CA SER A 49 -21.84 2.26 -8.65
C SER A 49 -21.32 3.58 -9.22
N GLY A 50 -20.78 3.52 -10.43
CA GLY A 50 -20.22 4.69 -11.10
C GLY A 50 -18.85 5.12 -10.55
N VAL A 51 -18.41 6.29 -10.94
CA VAL A 51 -17.10 6.85 -10.57
C VAL A 51 -17.27 8.17 -9.83
N VAL A 52 -16.63 8.30 -8.67
CA VAL A 52 -16.46 9.57 -7.95
C VAL A 52 -15.03 10.06 -8.17
N SER A 53 -14.87 11.20 -8.83
CA SER A 53 -13.56 11.80 -9.08
C SER A 53 -13.27 12.95 -8.12
N ASN A 54 -11.98 13.09 -7.74
CA ASN A 54 -11.49 14.17 -6.88
C ASN A 54 -12.24 14.32 -5.54
N GLY A 55 -12.76 13.19 -4.99
CA GLY A 55 -13.43 13.19 -3.70
C GLY A 55 -12.47 13.52 -2.56
N VAL A 56 -12.92 14.29 -1.59
CA VAL A 56 -12.17 14.58 -0.36
C VAL A 56 -12.87 13.90 0.81
N VAL A 57 -12.11 13.14 1.60
CA VAL A 57 -12.57 12.48 2.83
C VAL A 57 -11.92 13.20 4.00
N SER A 58 -12.68 14.03 4.67
CA SER A 58 -12.22 14.91 5.75
C SER A 58 -12.27 14.23 7.12
N SER A 59 -11.86 14.95 8.15
CA SER A 59 -11.86 14.43 9.54
C SER A 59 -13.27 13.99 9.97
N GLY A 60 -13.35 12.77 10.51
CA GLY A 60 -14.60 12.15 10.94
C GLY A 60 -15.44 11.57 9.79
N GLU A 61 -15.04 11.77 8.52
CA GLU A 61 -15.76 11.21 7.38
C GLU A 61 -15.27 9.81 7.03
N THR A 62 -16.18 8.98 6.53
CA THR A 62 -15.85 7.66 5.98
C THR A 62 -16.40 7.54 4.56
N GLN A 63 -15.53 7.25 3.60
CA GLN A 63 -15.93 6.85 2.25
C GLN A 63 -15.87 5.34 2.13
N VAL A 64 -16.93 4.71 1.69
CA VAL A 64 -16.97 3.26 1.42
C VAL A 64 -17.16 3.03 -0.06
N VAL A 65 -16.17 2.38 -0.69
CA VAL A 65 -16.18 2.00 -2.11
C VAL A 65 -16.38 0.50 -2.20
N TYR A 66 -17.50 0.06 -2.77
CA TYR A 66 -17.87 -1.36 -2.82
C TYR A 66 -18.66 -1.72 -4.08
N SER A 67 -18.80 -3.01 -4.35
CA SER A 67 -19.47 -3.55 -5.54
C SER A 67 -18.84 -3.01 -6.84
N ASN A 68 -19.56 -2.26 -7.65
CA ASN A 68 -19.07 -1.66 -8.88
C ASN A 68 -18.66 -0.18 -8.71
N GLY A 69 -18.53 0.29 -7.47
CA GLY A 69 -18.11 1.65 -7.16
C GLY A 69 -16.64 1.87 -7.47
N GLN A 70 -16.33 3.02 -8.00
CA GLN A 70 -14.97 3.44 -8.30
C GLN A 70 -14.70 4.85 -7.78
N THR A 71 -13.48 5.10 -7.31
CA THR A 71 -13.02 6.46 -7.04
C THR A 71 -11.73 6.73 -7.79
N SER A 72 -11.55 7.96 -8.24
CA SER A 72 -10.29 8.41 -8.82
C SER A 72 -9.86 9.73 -8.19
N ASN A 73 -8.54 9.88 -8.00
CA ASN A 73 -7.91 11.08 -7.41
C ASN A 73 -8.53 11.49 -6.06
N ALA A 74 -8.93 10.52 -5.25
CA ALA A 74 -9.46 10.81 -3.92
C ALA A 74 -8.35 11.31 -2.98
N THR A 75 -8.69 12.23 -2.08
CA THR A 75 -7.79 12.71 -1.03
C THR A 75 -8.39 12.36 0.33
N VAL A 76 -7.66 11.56 1.12
CA VAL A 76 -8.03 11.19 2.48
C VAL A 76 -7.20 12.03 3.45
N ASN A 77 -7.83 13.00 4.07
CA ASN A 77 -7.20 13.93 5.00
C ASN A 77 -7.16 13.38 6.43
N SER A 78 -6.56 14.14 7.32
CA SER A 78 -6.43 13.79 8.75
C SER A 78 -7.79 13.40 9.35
N GLY A 79 -7.84 12.20 9.96
CA GLY A 79 -9.05 11.65 10.56
C GLY A 79 -10.10 11.13 9.58
N GLY A 80 -9.86 11.24 8.27
CA GLY A 80 -10.71 10.65 7.22
C GLY A 80 -10.38 9.16 7.01
N ILE A 81 -11.36 8.37 6.61
CA ILE A 81 -11.22 6.93 6.34
C ILE A 81 -11.81 6.59 4.98
N GLN A 82 -11.04 5.92 4.12
CA GLN A 82 -11.55 5.33 2.89
C GLN A 82 -11.50 3.80 3.01
N ASN A 83 -12.64 3.14 2.93
CA ASN A 83 -12.77 1.68 2.93
C ASN A 83 -13.07 1.19 1.52
N VAL A 84 -12.23 0.29 1.00
CA VAL A 84 -12.35 -0.28 -0.34
C VAL A 84 -12.58 -1.78 -0.20
N ASN A 85 -13.81 -2.21 -0.39
CA ASN A 85 -14.25 -3.56 -0.09
C ASN A 85 -15.11 -4.16 -1.21
N ASN A 86 -15.34 -5.47 -1.17
CA ASN A 86 -16.33 -6.18 -1.99
C ASN A 86 -16.27 -5.82 -3.49
N GLY A 87 -15.07 -5.78 -4.06
CA GLY A 87 -14.86 -5.45 -5.47
C GLY A 87 -14.88 -3.95 -5.81
N GLY A 88 -14.93 -3.08 -4.81
CA GLY A 88 -14.71 -1.64 -5.01
C GLY A 88 -13.30 -1.35 -5.51
N LYS A 89 -13.15 -0.29 -6.29
CA LYS A 89 -11.86 0.09 -6.89
C LYS A 89 -11.53 1.55 -6.64
N THR A 90 -10.28 1.82 -6.25
CA THR A 90 -9.75 3.19 -6.17
C THR A 90 -8.52 3.34 -7.03
N THR A 91 -8.35 4.53 -7.61
CA THR A 91 -7.17 4.87 -8.43
C THR A 91 -6.67 6.24 -8.01
N SER A 92 -5.34 6.38 -7.87
CA SER A 92 -4.67 7.65 -7.53
C SER A 92 -5.18 8.29 -6.23
N THR A 93 -5.37 7.48 -5.18
CA THR A 93 -5.73 8.02 -3.86
C THR A 93 -4.51 8.63 -3.19
N THR A 94 -4.66 9.82 -2.60
CA THR A 94 -3.65 10.42 -1.71
C THR A 94 -4.13 10.30 -0.26
N VAL A 95 -3.33 9.64 0.59
CA VAL A 95 -3.60 9.49 2.03
C VAL A 95 -2.65 10.38 2.80
N ASN A 96 -3.18 11.43 3.40
CA ASN A 96 -2.42 12.41 4.17
C ASN A 96 -2.25 11.98 5.64
N SER A 97 -1.50 12.78 6.39
CA SER A 97 -1.22 12.51 7.81
C SER A 97 -2.50 12.19 8.60
N SER A 98 -2.46 11.13 9.38
CA SER A 98 -3.60 10.60 10.16
C SER A 98 -4.83 10.19 9.32
N GLY A 99 -4.75 10.21 8.00
CA GLY A 99 -5.74 9.61 7.11
C GLY A 99 -5.52 8.09 6.99
N ALA A 100 -6.58 7.34 6.70
CA ALA A 100 -6.49 5.88 6.53
C ALA A 100 -7.22 5.40 5.26
N GLN A 101 -6.55 4.55 4.49
CA GLN A 101 -7.17 3.75 3.42
C GLN A 101 -7.13 2.28 3.82
N ASN A 102 -8.27 1.63 3.93
CA ASN A 102 -8.39 0.21 4.24
C ASN A 102 -8.86 -0.54 2.99
N VAL A 103 -8.06 -1.47 2.49
CA VAL A 103 -8.33 -2.27 1.29
C VAL A 103 -8.51 -3.72 1.74
N GLY A 104 -9.72 -4.22 1.64
CA GLY A 104 -10.07 -5.57 2.10
C GLY A 104 -11.17 -6.21 1.28
N SER A 105 -11.51 -7.46 1.57
CA SER A 105 -12.62 -8.18 0.96
C SER A 105 -12.70 -8.02 -0.57
N SER A 106 -11.61 -8.36 -1.28
CA SER A 106 -11.49 -8.21 -2.74
C SER A 106 -11.55 -6.76 -3.27
N GLY A 107 -11.38 -5.77 -2.42
CA GLY A 107 -11.19 -4.38 -2.82
C GLY A 107 -9.84 -4.20 -3.53
N THR A 108 -9.76 -3.21 -4.42
CA THR A 108 -8.54 -2.93 -5.19
C THR A 108 -8.18 -1.44 -5.11
N ALA A 109 -6.92 -1.14 -4.75
CA ALA A 109 -6.40 0.22 -4.79
C ALA A 109 -5.15 0.29 -5.70
N ILE A 110 -5.13 1.24 -6.62
CA ILE A 110 -4.06 1.41 -7.61
C ILE A 110 -3.49 2.83 -7.47
N SER A 111 -2.16 2.94 -7.53
CA SER A 111 -1.43 4.21 -7.51
C SER A 111 -1.75 5.08 -6.28
N THR A 112 -1.76 4.46 -5.09
CA THR A 112 -1.96 5.20 -3.84
C THR A 112 -0.66 5.89 -3.42
N ILE A 113 -0.74 7.15 -3.04
CA ILE A 113 0.34 7.89 -2.37
C ILE A 113 0.00 7.96 -0.88
N VAL A 114 0.90 7.46 -0.03
CA VAL A 114 0.73 7.52 1.43
C VAL A 114 1.79 8.46 1.98
N ASN A 115 1.36 9.65 2.35
CA ASN A 115 2.21 10.69 2.90
C ASN A 115 2.54 10.43 4.38
N SER A 116 3.50 11.20 4.91
CA SER A 116 3.94 11.07 6.30
C SER A 116 2.75 11.05 7.28
N GLY A 117 2.73 10.03 8.13
CA GLY A 117 1.65 9.81 9.11
C GLY A 117 0.35 9.23 8.53
N GLY A 118 0.23 9.08 7.21
CA GLY A 118 -0.88 8.37 6.57
C GLY A 118 -0.70 6.85 6.65
N ILE A 119 -1.80 6.09 6.58
CA ILE A 119 -1.77 4.63 6.69
C ILE A 119 -2.64 3.98 5.61
N GLN A 120 -2.06 2.99 4.90
CA GLN A 120 -2.79 2.06 4.04
C GLN A 120 -2.77 0.66 4.68
N ARG A 121 -3.93 0.04 4.88
CA ARG A 121 -4.06 -1.34 5.39
C ARG A 121 -4.61 -2.24 4.30
N VAL A 122 -3.93 -3.36 4.06
CA VAL A 122 -4.28 -4.33 3.01
C VAL A 122 -4.52 -5.68 3.67
N SER A 123 -5.74 -6.18 3.64
CA SER A 123 -6.11 -7.39 4.36
C SER A 123 -7.28 -8.12 3.71
N SER A 124 -7.59 -9.31 4.20
CA SER A 124 -8.79 -10.08 3.80
C SER A 124 -8.94 -10.22 2.28
N GLY A 125 -7.84 -10.50 1.58
CA GLY A 125 -7.83 -10.60 0.12
C GLY A 125 -7.93 -9.27 -0.63
N GLY A 126 -7.73 -8.15 0.04
CA GLY A 126 -7.55 -6.84 -0.61
C GLY A 126 -6.27 -6.80 -1.44
N VAL A 127 -6.28 -6.07 -2.53
CA VAL A 127 -5.16 -5.95 -3.47
C VAL A 127 -4.77 -4.50 -3.67
N THR A 128 -3.46 -4.23 -3.57
CA THR A 128 -2.91 -2.90 -3.90
C THR A 128 -1.80 -3.01 -4.93
N SER A 129 -1.70 -2.02 -5.79
CA SER A 129 -0.62 -1.94 -6.79
C SER A 129 -0.11 -0.52 -6.94
N ALA A 130 1.19 -0.38 -7.18
CA ALA A 130 1.87 0.90 -7.38
C ALA A 130 1.65 1.89 -6.22
N THR A 131 1.78 1.41 -4.97
CA THR A 131 1.72 2.28 -3.79
C THR A 131 3.05 2.99 -3.58
N ASN A 132 3.03 4.30 -3.35
CA ASN A 132 4.18 5.12 -3.01
C ASN A 132 4.11 5.53 -1.54
N LEU A 133 5.06 5.07 -0.71
CA LEU A 133 5.16 5.44 0.70
C LEU A 133 6.14 6.60 0.88
N SER A 134 5.61 7.82 0.94
CA SER A 134 6.39 9.05 1.16
C SER A 134 6.34 9.45 2.65
N GLY A 135 7.02 8.67 3.49
CA GLY A 135 6.98 8.80 4.95
C GLY A 135 5.74 8.18 5.62
N GLY A 136 4.83 7.60 4.85
CA GLY A 136 3.65 6.90 5.35
C GLY A 136 3.86 5.40 5.57
N ALA A 137 2.83 4.71 6.04
CA ALA A 137 2.88 3.28 6.35
C ALA A 137 1.90 2.46 5.49
N GLN A 138 2.35 1.27 5.06
CA GLN A 138 1.50 0.23 4.47
C GLN A 138 1.61 -1.05 5.32
N ASN A 139 0.48 -1.55 5.80
CA ASN A 139 0.40 -2.78 6.58
C ASN A 139 -0.36 -3.85 5.78
N ILE A 140 0.30 -4.99 5.51
CA ILE A 140 -0.21 -6.09 4.69
C ILE A 140 -0.32 -7.33 5.56
N TYR A 141 -1.53 -7.87 5.71
CA TYR A 141 -1.81 -9.01 6.59
C TYR A 141 -3.07 -9.75 6.15
N ASN A 142 -3.34 -10.92 6.73
CA ASN A 142 -4.57 -11.71 6.50
C ASN A 142 -4.91 -11.87 5.01
N LEU A 143 -3.99 -12.44 4.23
CA LEU A 143 -4.13 -12.64 2.79
C LEU A 143 -4.22 -11.34 1.96
N GLY A 144 -3.87 -10.19 2.52
CA GLY A 144 -3.68 -8.96 1.75
C GLY A 144 -2.49 -9.09 0.79
N HIS A 145 -2.59 -8.51 -0.38
CA HIS A 145 -1.55 -8.54 -1.41
C HIS A 145 -1.19 -7.14 -1.89
N ALA A 146 0.10 -6.80 -1.84
CA ALA A 146 0.62 -5.55 -2.40
C ALA A 146 1.65 -5.85 -3.49
N SER A 147 1.60 -5.13 -4.59
CA SER A 147 2.59 -5.23 -5.67
C SER A 147 3.12 -3.86 -6.08
N ASN A 148 4.37 -3.84 -6.58
CA ASN A 148 5.01 -2.64 -7.09
C ASN A 148 5.01 -1.45 -6.10
N THR A 149 5.27 -1.73 -4.82
CA THR A 149 5.35 -0.69 -3.79
C THR A 149 6.72 0.00 -3.86
N VAL A 150 6.74 1.33 -3.84
CA VAL A 150 7.97 2.11 -3.69
C VAL A 150 7.99 2.74 -2.30
N ILE A 151 9.07 2.48 -1.55
CA ILE A 151 9.24 2.98 -0.20
C ILE A 151 10.35 4.03 -0.21
N PHE A 152 9.97 5.29 -0.04
CA PHE A 152 10.89 6.42 0.08
C PHE A 152 11.29 6.66 1.55
N SER A 153 12.12 7.65 1.77
CA SER A 153 12.60 8.03 3.11
C SER A 153 11.44 8.22 4.11
N GLY A 154 11.60 7.59 5.27
CA GLY A 154 10.58 7.57 6.32
C GLY A 154 9.38 6.66 6.06
N GLY A 155 9.24 6.13 4.84
CA GLY A 155 8.18 5.16 4.50
C GLY A 155 8.44 3.79 5.15
N ASN A 156 7.37 3.12 5.55
CA ASN A 156 7.45 1.81 6.19
C ASN A 156 6.38 0.86 5.63
N GLN A 157 6.80 -0.31 5.15
CA GLN A 157 5.92 -1.41 4.77
C GLN A 157 6.08 -2.57 5.78
N THR A 158 5.00 -3.01 6.39
CA THR A 158 4.98 -4.17 7.29
C THR A 158 4.15 -5.29 6.70
N ILE A 159 4.74 -6.49 6.62
CA ILE A 159 4.12 -7.68 6.05
C ILE A 159 4.08 -8.75 7.14
N SER A 160 2.90 -9.26 7.48
CA SER A 160 2.71 -10.22 8.55
C SER A 160 1.46 -11.08 8.34
N SER A 161 1.30 -12.12 9.14
CA SER A 161 0.05 -12.90 9.23
C SER A 161 -0.51 -13.34 7.86
N GLY A 162 0.34 -13.90 6.99
CA GLY A 162 -0.04 -14.36 5.66
C GLY A 162 -0.23 -13.24 4.63
N GLY A 163 0.22 -12.01 4.92
CA GLY A 163 0.30 -10.94 3.94
C GLY A 163 1.42 -11.21 2.91
N ILE A 164 1.24 -10.73 1.70
CA ILE A 164 2.19 -10.92 0.58
C ILE A 164 2.54 -9.56 -0.02
N SER A 165 3.83 -9.31 -0.21
CA SER A 165 4.33 -8.18 -0.98
C SER A 165 5.22 -8.65 -2.11
N ASP A 166 5.01 -8.15 -3.31
CA ASP A 166 5.78 -8.50 -4.50
C ASP A 166 6.31 -7.25 -5.21
N HIS A 167 7.55 -7.30 -5.75
CA HIS A 167 8.20 -6.19 -6.44
C HIS A 167 8.21 -4.88 -5.61
N THR A 168 8.75 -4.95 -4.39
CA THR A 168 8.96 -3.74 -3.57
C THR A 168 10.31 -3.10 -3.90
N ASN A 169 10.33 -1.79 -4.11
CA ASN A 169 11.56 -1.01 -4.24
C ASN A 169 11.76 -0.15 -2.98
N ILE A 170 12.83 -0.41 -2.23
CA ILE A 170 13.18 0.32 -1.00
C ILE A 170 14.33 1.26 -1.31
N SER A 171 14.05 2.55 -1.28
CA SER A 171 15.02 3.63 -1.50
C SER A 171 15.57 4.18 -0.18
N SER A 172 16.46 5.15 -0.27
CA SER A 172 17.13 5.79 0.88
C SER A 172 16.21 6.06 2.06
N GLY A 173 16.51 5.44 3.20
CA GLY A 173 15.77 5.62 4.46
C GLY A 173 14.39 4.97 4.50
N GLY A 174 13.99 4.25 3.45
CA GLY A 174 12.78 3.41 3.44
C GLY A 174 13.00 2.11 4.20
N GLN A 175 11.94 1.54 4.76
CA GLN A 175 12.00 0.29 5.52
C GLN A 175 10.89 -0.69 5.12
N GLN A 176 11.26 -1.97 5.01
CA GLN A 176 10.32 -3.09 4.90
C GLN A 176 10.57 -4.07 6.05
N ARG A 177 9.51 -4.47 6.73
CA ARG A 177 9.55 -5.46 7.84
C ARG A 177 8.69 -6.66 7.46
N VAL A 178 9.29 -7.85 7.50
CA VAL A 178 8.61 -9.12 7.17
C VAL A 178 8.64 -10.01 8.41
N SER A 179 7.50 -10.41 8.92
CA SER A 179 7.39 -11.16 10.18
C SER A 179 6.15 -12.05 10.22
N SER A 180 6.11 -12.96 11.16
CA SER A 180 4.90 -13.72 11.54
C SER A 180 4.11 -14.30 10.34
N GLY A 181 4.76 -15.02 9.45
CA GLY A 181 4.13 -15.63 8.27
C GLY A 181 3.90 -14.68 7.09
N GLY A 182 4.44 -13.46 7.14
CA GLY A 182 4.49 -12.56 5.99
C GLY A 182 5.52 -13.02 4.96
N THR A 183 5.27 -12.74 3.69
CA THR A 183 6.18 -13.06 2.59
C THR A 183 6.45 -11.83 1.73
N ALA A 184 7.73 -11.54 1.48
CA ALA A 184 8.17 -10.54 0.52
C ALA A 184 8.93 -11.22 -0.62
N SER A 185 8.58 -10.95 -1.86
CA SER A 185 9.29 -11.46 -3.04
C SER A 185 9.76 -10.32 -3.95
N ASN A 186 10.84 -10.58 -4.69
CA ASN A 186 11.38 -9.65 -5.67
C ASN A 186 11.63 -8.22 -5.11
N THR A 187 12.16 -8.14 -3.89
CA THR A 187 12.46 -6.84 -3.27
C THR A 187 13.80 -6.30 -3.79
N THR A 188 13.82 -5.04 -4.19
CA THR A 188 15.05 -4.31 -4.52
C THR A 188 15.35 -3.30 -3.42
N ILE A 189 16.58 -3.32 -2.89
CA ILE A 189 17.02 -2.45 -1.79
C ILE A 189 18.19 -1.60 -2.28
N ASN A 190 18.01 -0.30 -2.33
CA ASN A 190 19.02 0.66 -2.79
C ASN A 190 19.23 1.77 -1.75
N GLY A 191 20.33 2.50 -1.90
CA GLY A 191 20.55 3.81 -1.26
C GLY A 191 20.25 3.85 0.23
N SER A 192 20.80 2.96 1.04
CA SER A 192 20.56 2.87 2.50
C SER A 192 19.13 2.46 2.89
N GLY A 193 18.35 1.89 1.97
CA GLY A 193 17.10 1.20 2.29
C GLY A 193 17.33 -0.03 3.15
N VAL A 194 16.36 -0.43 3.96
CA VAL A 194 16.49 -1.55 4.89
C VAL A 194 15.32 -2.51 4.78
N GLN A 195 15.63 -3.81 4.62
CA GLN A 195 14.67 -4.90 4.78
C GLN A 195 15.01 -5.68 6.04
N ASN A 196 14.07 -5.82 6.98
CA ASN A 196 14.20 -6.60 8.18
C ASN A 196 13.31 -7.84 8.11
N ILE A 197 13.92 -9.02 8.12
CA ILE A 197 13.23 -10.30 8.14
C ILE A 197 13.28 -10.83 9.56
N LEU A 198 12.15 -10.85 10.21
CA LEU A 198 11.98 -11.19 11.61
C LEU A 198 11.37 -12.58 11.76
N SER A 199 11.16 -13.01 12.98
CA SER A 199 10.62 -14.34 13.30
C SER A 199 9.36 -14.68 12.48
N GLY A 200 9.40 -15.81 11.79
CA GLY A 200 8.34 -16.31 10.91
C GLY A 200 8.14 -15.54 9.60
N GLY A 201 8.99 -14.55 9.32
CA GLY A 201 8.98 -13.84 8.04
C GLY A 201 9.83 -14.55 6.99
N SER A 202 9.45 -14.42 5.73
CA SER A 202 10.18 -14.96 4.57
C SER A 202 10.42 -13.88 3.51
N ALA A 203 11.67 -13.77 3.04
CA ALA A 203 12.01 -12.96 1.87
C ALA A 203 12.63 -13.83 0.78
N VAL A 204 12.18 -13.67 -0.45
CA VAL A 204 12.62 -14.44 -1.61
C VAL A 204 13.08 -13.50 -2.72
N SER A 205 14.21 -13.82 -3.35
CA SER A 205 14.75 -13.06 -4.50
C SER A 205 14.95 -11.57 -4.19
N THR A 206 15.69 -11.27 -3.12
CA THR A 206 16.03 -9.88 -2.77
C THR A 206 17.29 -9.44 -3.51
N HIS A 207 17.28 -8.26 -4.14
CA HIS A 207 18.44 -7.62 -4.76
C HIS A 207 18.91 -6.43 -3.93
N ILE A 208 20.16 -6.47 -3.45
CA ILE A 208 20.71 -5.43 -2.57
C ILE A 208 21.89 -4.76 -3.27
N SER A 209 21.86 -3.43 -3.36
CA SER A 209 22.93 -2.63 -3.97
C SER A 209 23.07 -1.24 -3.31
N ALA A 210 24.12 -0.53 -3.64
CA ALA A 210 24.32 0.89 -3.32
C ALA A 210 24.06 1.24 -1.83
N GLY A 211 24.58 0.45 -0.89
CA GLY A 211 24.43 0.70 0.56
C GLY A 211 23.15 0.16 1.18
N GLY A 212 22.31 -0.56 0.40
CA GLY A 212 21.13 -1.25 0.92
C GLY A 212 21.50 -2.35 1.92
N THR A 213 20.61 -2.64 2.84
CA THR A 213 20.83 -3.65 3.90
C THR A 213 19.63 -4.58 4.06
N GLN A 214 19.90 -5.89 4.07
CA GLN A 214 18.95 -6.90 4.51
C GLN A 214 19.43 -7.50 5.83
N ASN A 215 18.58 -7.46 6.87
CA ASN A 215 18.84 -8.07 8.16
C ASN A 215 17.95 -9.30 8.33
N VAL A 216 18.55 -10.47 8.53
CA VAL A 216 17.85 -11.73 8.79
C VAL A 216 18.04 -12.07 10.25
N SER A 217 16.99 -11.89 11.05
CA SER A 217 17.01 -12.08 12.49
C SER A 217 16.45 -13.44 12.89
N SER A 218 16.48 -13.75 14.17
CA SER A 218 16.03 -15.04 14.71
C SER A 218 14.65 -15.46 14.16
N GLY A 219 14.59 -16.67 13.58
CA GLY A 219 13.41 -17.24 12.96
C GLY A 219 13.01 -16.63 11.63
N GLY A 220 13.77 -15.66 11.11
CA GLY A 220 13.60 -15.12 9.76
C GLY A 220 14.32 -15.96 8.71
N ASN A 221 13.76 -16.03 7.50
CA ASN A 221 14.31 -16.76 6.37
C ASN A 221 14.48 -15.85 5.14
N ALA A 222 15.67 -15.85 4.56
CA ALA A 222 15.95 -15.23 3.27
C ALA A 222 16.41 -16.29 2.27
N SER A 223 15.90 -16.28 1.05
CA SER A 223 16.37 -17.14 -0.03
C SER A 223 16.68 -16.36 -1.29
N ASP A 224 17.64 -16.84 -2.04
CA ASP A 224 18.04 -16.31 -3.36
C ASP A 224 18.35 -14.81 -3.33
N THR A 225 19.04 -14.35 -2.29
CA THR A 225 19.45 -12.96 -2.18
C THR A 225 20.69 -12.68 -3.03
N VAL A 226 20.64 -11.66 -3.85
CA VAL A 226 21.81 -11.14 -4.59
C VAL A 226 22.31 -9.89 -3.90
N VAL A 227 23.58 -9.91 -3.47
CA VAL A 227 24.22 -8.77 -2.79
C VAL A 227 25.29 -8.20 -3.70
N ASN A 228 24.98 -7.08 -4.32
CA ASN A 228 25.87 -6.38 -5.23
C ASN A 228 26.79 -5.39 -4.47
N THR A 229 27.66 -4.71 -5.21
CA THR A 229 28.63 -3.76 -4.67
C THR A 229 28.01 -2.81 -3.65
N SER A 230 28.66 -2.68 -2.50
CA SER A 230 28.22 -1.87 -1.35
C SER A 230 26.89 -2.30 -0.70
N GLY A 231 26.32 -3.43 -1.10
CA GLY A 231 25.17 -4.04 -0.41
C GLY A 231 25.61 -4.87 0.80
N PHE A 232 24.71 -5.04 1.77
CA PHE A 232 24.95 -5.81 2.99
C PHE A 232 23.81 -6.76 3.29
N GLN A 233 24.14 -8.03 3.54
CA GLN A 233 23.24 -8.97 4.19
C GLN A 233 23.82 -9.36 5.55
N ARG A 234 23.04 -9.19 6.61
CA ARG A 234 23.43 -9.57 7.98
C ARG A 234 22.53 -10.70 8.47
N VAL A 235 23.14 -11.83 8.82
CA VAL A 235 22.43 -13.01 9.33
C VAL A 235 22.77 -13.13 10.81
N SER A 236 21.83 -12.80 11.67
CA SER A 236 21.99 -12.85 13.12
C SER A 236 21.62 -14.23 13.67
N ALA A 237 21.89 -14.46 14.94
CA ALA A 237 21.58 -15.71 15.64
C ALA A 237 20.13 -16.18 15.38
N GLY A 238 19.98 -17.42 14.95
CA GLY A 238 18.67 -18.01 14.60
C GLY A 238 18.07 -17.57 13.26
N GLY A 239 18.70 -16.64 12.53
CA GLY A 239 18.33 -16.31 11.14
C GLY A 239 18.94 -17.30 10.14
N THR A 240 18.29 -17.49 9.02
CA THR A 240 18.76 -18.38 7.94
C THR A 240 18.75 -17.63 6.61
N ALA A 241 19.88 -17.67 5.90
CA ALA A 241 20.01 -17.22 4.51
C ALA A 241 20.42 -18.40 3.64
N THR A 242 19.70 -18.65 2.55
CA THR A 242 19.97 -19.76 1.62
C THR A 242 20.17 -19.22 0.21
N GLY A 243 21.15 -19.75 -0.55
CA GLY A 243 21.39 -19.40 -1.94
C GLY A 243 21.80 -17.93 -2.15
N THR A 244 22.51 -17.33 -1.19
CA THR A 244 22.96 -15.93 -1.31
C THR A 244 24.10 -15.83 -2.32
N ARG A 245 24.01 -14.90 -3.27
CA ARG A 245 25.06 -14.59 -4.25
C ARG A 245 25.70 -13.24 -3.94
N LEU A 246 27.01 -13.23 -3.68
CA LEU A 246 27.78 -12.04 -3.35
C LEU A 246 28.57 -11.57 -4.57
N SER A 247 28.12 -10.52 -5.23
CA SER A 247 28.77 -9.90 -6.39
C SER A 247 29.30 -8.51 -5.99
N GLY A 248 30.42 -8.49 -5.27
CA GLY A 248 31.00 -7.26 -4.72
C GLY A 248 30.34 -6.76 -3.44
N GLY A 249 29.35 -7.42 -2.92
CA GLY A 249 28.68 -7.13 -1.65
C GLY A 249 29.18 -7.98 -0.48
N ASN A 250 28.66 -7.71 0.71
CA ASN A 250 29.09 -8.36 1.94
C ASN A 250 27.94 -9.13 2.60
N GLN A 251 28.24 -10.37 3.04
CA GLN A 251 27.38 -11.14 3.95
C GLN A 251 28.10 -11.35 5.28
N ASN A 252 27.52 -10.87 6.37
CA ASN A 252 28.03 -11.09 7.72
C ASN A 252 27.14 -12.07 8.47
N VAL A 253 27.69 -13.20 8.89
CA VAL A 253 26.98 -14.24 9.63
C VAL A 253 27.48 -14.25 11.07
N SER A 254 26.64 -13.77 12.00
CA SER A 254 26.96 -13.77 13.42
C SER A 254 26.80 -15.18 14.02
N SER A 255 27.39 -15.39 15.20
CA SER A 255 27.26 -16.64 15.94
C SER A 255 25.81 -17.11 16.05
N GLY A 256 25.53 -18.35 15.64
CA GLY A 256 24.18 -18.93 15.60
C GLY A 256 23.33 -18.53 14.38
N GLY A 257 23.81 -17.68 13.49
CA GLY A 257 23.21 -17.45 12.16
C GLY A 257 23.59 -18.58 11.20
N LYS A 258 22.79 -18.80 10.18
CA LYS A 258 23.06 -19.84 9.15
C LYS A 258 23.10 -19.21 7.77
N ALA A 259 24.20 -19.44 7.04
CA ALA A 259 24.28 -19.20 5.60
C ALA A 259 24.45 -20.56 4.92
N ILE A 260 23.58 -20.89 3.98
CA ILE A 260 23.53 -22.17 3.27
C ILE A 260 23.66 -21.88 1.79
N ASP A 261 24.53 -22.63 1.10
CA ASP A 261 24.75 -22.51 -0.35
C ASP A 261 25.05 -21.08 -0.82
N ALA A 262 25.88 -20.36 -0.05
CA ALA A 262 26.31 -19.02 -0.44
C ALA A 262 27.40 -19.10 -1.52
N GLU A 263 27.22 -18.35 -2.60
CA GLU A 263 28.18 -18.23 -3.69
C GLU A 263 28.90 -16.88 -3.63
N VAL A 264 30.23 -16.89 -3.59
CA VAL A 264 31.05 -15.68 -3.51
C VAL A 264 31.75 -15.44 -4.84
N TYR A 265 31.35 -14.41 -5.55
CA TYR A 265 31.97 -13.98 -6.80
C TYR A 265 32.98 -12.85 -6.55
N SER A 266 33.62 -12.36 -7.64
CA SER A 266 34.65 -11.33 -7.56
C SER A 266 34.19 -10.10 -6.73
N GLY A 267 35.04 -9.73 -5.76
CA GLY A 267 34.77 -8.61 -4.85
C GLY A 267 33.75 -8.91 -3.75
N GLY A 268 33.08 -10.06 -3.76
CA GLY A 268 32.19 -10.47 -2.69
C GLY A 268 32.95 -10.89 -1.44
N LYS A 269 32.33 -10.74 -0.26
CA LYS A 269 32.92 -11.12 1.02
C LYS A 269 31.87 -11.76 1.95
N GLN A 270 32.21 -12.92 2.50
CA GLN A 270 31.45 -13.58 3.56
C GLN A 270 32.30 -13.66 4.83
N THR A 271 31.75 -13.27 5.98
CA THR A 271 32.43 -13.30 7.30
C THR A 271 31.50 -13.82 8.37
#